data_961dffa7901e6421812c40879620696a
#
_entry.id   961dffa7901e6421812c40879620696a
#
_cell.length_a   1.000
_cell.length_b   1.000
_cell.length_c   1.000
_cell.angle_alpha   90.00
_cell.angle_beta   90.00
_cell.angle_gamma   90.00
#
_symmetry.space_group_name_H-M   'P 1'
#
loop_
_entity.id
_entity.type
_entity.pdbx_description
1 polymer ?
#
loop_
_entity_poly.entity_id
_entity_poly.type
_entity_poly.pdbx_seq_one_letter_code
_entity_poly.pdbx_strand_id
1 'polypeptide(L)' 'AQVFSPTAGIRMVMKLEGPGGANTGDVEANEPVVVGWQTLTWTFTSANPSSTYNKIVLLPNLGTVDAPPGKAYYFDNI' A
#
# COMPACT_ATOMS: atom_id res chain seq x y z
N ALA A 1 0.96 -8.41 3.52
CA ALA A 1 2.38 -8.06 3.60
C ALA A 1 2.76 -7.67 5.03
N GLN A 2 4.02 -7.82 5.36
CA GLN A 2 4.58 -7.27 6.58
C GLN A 2 5.14 -5.88 6.29
N VAL A 3 4.78 -4.92 7.15
CA VAL A 3 5.12 -3.52 6.94
C VAL A 3 5.70 -2.93 8.21
N PHE A 4 6.82 -2.24 8.06
CA PHE A 4 7.35 -1.39 9.12
C PHE A 4 6.99 0.07 8.84
N SER A 5 6.36 0.73 9.82
CA SER A 5 6.09 2.16 9.76
C SER A 5 6.68 2.87 10.98
N PRO A 6 7.34 4.02 10.79
CA PRO A 6 7.81 4.83 11.91
C PRO A 6 6.70 5.66 12.55
N THR A 7 5.50 5.69 11.97
CA THR A 7 4.39 6.54 12.40
C THR A 7 3.10 5.75 12.42
N ALA A 8 2.29 5.95 13.46
CA ALA A 8 0.95 5.37 13.55
C ALA A 8 -0.09 6.29 12.90
N GLY A 9 -1.24 5.71 12.55
CA GLY A 9 -2.41 6.46 12.07
C GLY A 9 -2.28 7.03 10.67
N ILE A 10 -1.26 6.65 9.92
CA ILE A 10 -1.09 7.09 8.53
C ILE A 10 -1.87 6.19 7.57
N ARG A 11 -2.07 6.67 6.34
CA ARG A 11 -2.63 5.86 5.25
C ARG A 11 -1.55 4.94 4.70
N MET A 12 -1.91 3.69 4.47
CA MET A 12 -1.04 2.74 3.80
C MET A 12 -1.82 2.16 2.62
N VAL A 13 -1.51 2.66 1.44
CA VAL A 13 -2.29 2.39 0.23
C VAL A 13 -1.53 1.47 -0.69
N MET A 14 -2.25 0.55 -1.31
CA MET A 14 -1.73 -0.33 -2.36
C MET A 14 -2.65 -0.25 -3.56
N LYS A 15 -2.07 -0.38 -4.75
CA LYS A 15 -2.85 -0.61 -5.97
C LYS A 15 -2.11 -1.62 -6.84
N LEU A 16 -2.87 -2.31 -7.68
CA LEU A 16 -2.34 -3.24 -8.66
C LEU A 16 -2.52 -2.63 -10.04
N GLU A 17 -1.51 -2.77 -10.87
CA GLU A 17 -1.49 -2.27 -12.25
C GLU A 17 -1.06 -3.38 -13.20
N GLY A 18 -1.44 -3.26 -14.47
CA GLY A 18 -1.07 -4.23 -15.48
C GLY A 18 -1.15 -3.63 -16.88
N PRO A 19 -0.83 -4.45 -17.92
CA PRO A 19 -0.85 -4.00 -19.30
C PRO A 19 -2.26 -3.57 -19.75
N GLY A 20 -2.32 -2.68 -20.74
CA GLY A 20 -3.57 -2.21 -21.26
C GLY A 20 -4.32 -1.25 -20.34
N GLY A 21 -3.63 -0.62 -19.39
CA GLY A 21 -4.24 0.30 -18.45
C GLY A 21 -4.97 -0.36 -17.28
N ALA A 22 -4.78 -1.66 -17.07
CA ALA A 22 -5.37 -2.35 -15.93
C ALA A 22 -4.91 -1.70 -14.61
N ASN A 23 -5.86 -1.38 -13.74
CA ASN A 23 -5.61 -0.66 -12.51
C ASN A 23 -6.78 -0.88 -11.53
N THR A 24 -6.47 -1.26 -10.30
CA THR A 24 -7.50 -1.46 -9.28
C THR A 24 -7.95 -0.16 -8.61
N GLY A 25 -7.23 0.95 -8.84
CA GLY A 25 -7.36 2.13 -8.01
C GLY A 25 -6.68 1.95 -6.66
N ASP A 26 -6.72 3.00 -5.85
CA ASP A 26 -6.09 3.03 -4.53
C ASP A 26 -6.95 2.25 -3.53
N VAL A 27 -6.32 1.32 -2.82
CA VAL A 27 -6.97 0.52 -1.77
C VAL A 27 -6.21 0.71 -0.47
N GLU A 28 -6.91 1.09 0.58
CA GLU A 28 -6.28 1.26 1.89
C GLU A 28 -6.16 -0.07 2.62
N ALA A 29 -5.15 -0.20 3.48
CA ALA A 29 -4.99 -1.37 4.33
C ALA A 29 -6.22 -1.56 5.21
N ASN A 30 -6.58 -2.83 5.44
CA ASN A 30 -7.73 -3.18 6.27
C ASN A 30 -7.50 -2.90 7.76
N GLU A 31 -6.23 -2.93 8.19
CA GLU A 31 -5.84 -2.72 9.58
C GLU A 31 -5.33 -1.30 9.79
N PRO A 32 -5.51 -0.71 10.99
CA PRO A 32 -4.87 0.57 11.30
C PRO A 32 -3.35 0.41 11.39
N VAL A 33 -2.64 1.42 10.89
CA VAL A 33 -1.17 1.44 10.94
C VAL A 33 -0.70 1.81 12.33
N VAL A 34 0.19 0.99 12.87
CA VAL A 34 0.87 1.23 14.15
C VAL A 34 2.37 1.43 13.93
N VAL A 35 3.06 1.96 14.92
CA VAL A 35 4.52 2.08 14.87
C VAL A 35 5.16 0.70 14.97
N GLY A 36 6.15 0.42 14.11
CA GLY A 36 6.88 -0.84 14.10
C GLY A 36 6.39 -1.79 13.01
N TRP A 37 6.78 -3.05 13.13
CA TRP A 37 6.38 -4.11 12.21
C TRP A 37 4.97 -4.60 12.52
N GLN A 38 4.18 -4.79 11.47
CA GLN A 38 2.85 -5.38 11.57
C GLN A 38 2.49 -6.07 10.26
N THR A 39 1.50 -6.96 10.31
CA THR A 39 0.90 -7.52 9.11
C THR A 39 -0.26 -6.64 8.66
N LEU A 40 -0.20 -6.17 7.42
CA LEU A 40 -1.28 -5.42 6.77
C LEU A 40 -1.84 -6.24 5.63
N THR A 41 -3.14 -6.13 5.42
CA THR A 41 -3.85 -6.79 4.33
C THR A 41 -4.64 -5.77 3.52
N TRP A 42 -4.83 -6.07 2.24
CA TRP A 42 -5.62 -5.25 1.32
C TRP A 42 -6.61 -6.13 0.60
N THR A 43 -7.84 -5.67 0.48
CA THR A 43 -8.91 -6.38 -0.22
C THR A 43 -9.26 -5.63 -1.50
N PHE A 44 -8.99 -6.23 -2.64
CA PHE A 44 -9.18 -5.61 -3.95
C PHE A 44 -10.54 -6.00 -4.53
N THR A 45 -11.61 -5.41 -4.01
CA THR A 45 -12.98 -5.70 -4.47
C THR A 45 -13.27 -5.16 -5.87
N SER A 46 -12.51 -4.12 -6.30
CA SER A 46 -12.64 -3.52 -7.63
C SER A 46 -11.74 -4.17 -8.68
N ALA A 47 -10.98 -5.19 -8.32
CA ALA A 47 -10.13 -5.90 -9.28
C ALA A 47 -10.99 -6.60 -10.32
N ASN A 48 -10.61 -6.45 -11.60
CA ASN A 48 -11.29 -7.11 -12.70
C ASN A 48 -10.65 -8.49 -12.92
N PRO A 49 -11.39 -9.59 -12.72
CA PRO A 49 -10.83 -10.94 -12.89
C PRO A 49 -10.41 -11.26 -14.34
N SER A 50 -10.88 -10.49 -15.31
CA SER A 50 -10.47 -10.63 -16.72
C SER A 50 -9.18 -9.87 -17.04
N SER A 51 -8.69 -9.04 -16.12
CA SER A 51 -7.45 -8.27 -16.31
C SER A 51 -6.26 -9.02 -15.74
N THR A 52 -5.08 -8.70 -16.29
CA THR A 52 -3.80 -9.16 -15.73
C THR A 52 -3.17 -8.03 -14.92
N TYR A 53 -2.76 -8.35 -13.70
CA TYR A 53 -2.04 -7.41 -12.84
C TYR A 53 -0.64 -7.95 -12.60
N ASN A 54 0.39 -7.19 -12.95
CA ASN A 54 1.78 -7.61 -12.85
C ASN A 54 2.66 -6.57 -12.14
N LYS A 55 2.05 -5.52 -11.57
CA LYS A 55 2.78 -4.48 -10.85
C LYS A 55 2.04 -4.14 -9.57
N ILE A 56 2.77 -4.13 -8.47
CA ILE A 56 2.27 -3.72 -7.16
C ILE A 56 2.83 -2.34 -6.86
N VAL A 57 1.95 -1.40 -6.54
CA VAL A 57 2.33 -0.04 -6.15
C VAL A 57 1.95 0.17 -4.71
N LEU A 58 2.93 0.56 -3.88
CA LEU A 58 2.73 0.87 -2.46
C LEU A 58 2.93 2.36 -2.25
N LEU A 59 1.99 2.99 -1.57
CA LEU A 59 1.95 4.44 -1.35
C LEU A 59 1.80 4.71 0.15
N PRO A 60 2.91 4.67 0.90
CA PRO A 60 2.86 4.95 2.34
C PRO A 60 2.59 6.43 2.59
N ASN A 61 1.73 6.69 3.58
CA ASN A 61 1.37 8.05 4.01
C ASN A 61 0.85 8.92 2.85
N LEU A 62 0.02 8.33 1.99
CA LEU A 62 -0.52 9.01 0.81
C LEU A 62 -1.24 10.31 1.20
N GLY A 63 -0.95 11.37 0.44
CA GLY A 63 -1.52 12.70 0.65
C GLY A 63 -0.76 13.56 1.66
N THR A 64 0.28 13.03 2.28
CA THR A 64 1.14 13.76 3.21
C THR A 64 2.58 13.72 2.72
N VAL A 65 3.26 14.85 2.79
CA VAL A 65 4.69 14.93 2.50
C VAL A 65 5.45 14.92 3.82
N ASP A 66 6.31 13.91 4.00
CA ASP A 66 7.15 13.83 5.19
C ASP A 66 8.18 14.94 5.18
N ALA A 67 8.44 15.54 6.36
CA ALA A 67 9.48 16.55 6.49
C ALA A 67 10.87 15.95 6.21
N PRO A 68 11.80 16.70 5.58
CA PRO A 68 13.15 16.21 5.38
C PRO A 68 13.83 15.86 6.73
N PRO A 69 14.61 14.77 6.78
CA PRO A 69 15.03 13.90 5.67
C PRO A 69 13.99 12.88 5.17
N GLY A 70 12.74 12.98 5.60
CA GLY A 70 11.70 12.01 5.29
C GLY A 70 11.73 10.83 6.25
N LYS A 71 10.85 9.85 6.01
CA LYS A 71 10.69 8.66 6.85
C LYS A 71 10.91 7.40 6.04
N ALA A 72 11.50 6.39 6.67
CA ALA A 72 11.73 5.10 6.02
C ALA A 72 10.60 4.13 6.35
N TYR A 73 10.10 3.45 5.32
CA TYR A 73 9.10 2.41 5.40
C TYR A 73 9.70 1.14 4.80
N TYR A 74 9.46 0.00 5.43
CA TYR A 74 9.99 -1.27 4.96
C TYR A 74 8.85 -2.25 4.72
N PHE A 75 8.98 -3.07 3.67
CA PHE A 75 7.99 -4.04 3.25
C PHE A 75 8.63 -5.40 3.08
N ASP A 76 7.92 -6.45 3.47
CA ASP A 76 8.33 -7.83 3.31
C ASP A 76 7.10 -8.70 3.04
N ASN A 77 7.31 -9.85 2.40
CA ASN A 77 6.26 -10.82 2.07
C ASN A 77 5.06 -10.18 1.32
N ILE A 78 5.38 -9.41 0.30
CA ILE A 78 4.37 -8.78 -0.55
C ILE A 78 3.64 -9.81 -1.42
#